data_0565aada2038496819e6922793d00fc7
#
_entry.id   0565aada2038496819e6922793d00fc7
#
_cell.length_a   1.000
_cell.length_b   1.000
_cell.length_c   1.000
_cell.angle_alpha   90.00
_cell.angle_beta   90.00
_cell.angle_gamma   90.00
#
_symmetry.space_group_name_H-M   'P 1'
#
loop_
_entity.id
_entity.type
_entity.pdbx_description
1 polymer ?
#
loop_
_entity_poly.entity_id
_entity_poly.type
_entity_poly.pdbx_seq_one_letter_code
_entity_poly.pdbx_strand_id
1 'polypeptide(L)'
;RFTYTDMRNKDIVPQSNMSRDIFNLRTNTSLGKVDVDFSANYTREAVKNRPALGDSKSNIGKNLMTLATTYDQEWLKNYQDENSNWNGMDPYNVNPYWDVYKNSNNSKKDQFRFNGKAIWNINKHLKLQGTIGAELNYFIFEDFKAPTTPGYEAGYLQNSNFRNRMYNFELLALYNNTWGDFDFNATLGGNVYKINNQTTVTTAQDMQIRDVVALMSFNETSLEQNSYRKQINSVYGAVNVGWKHLVYLDATLRGDQSSTLPIGNNVYVYPSFSGSFVFSELLKQSDLMPYGKFR
;
A
#
# COMPACT_ATOMS: atom_id res chain seq x y z
N ARG A 1 -18.12 -14.74 -6.47
CA ARG A 1 -16.90 -15.55 -6.34
C ARG A 1 -16.25 -15.27 -5.00
N PHE A 2 -15.92 -16.34 -4.28
CA PHE A 2 -15.11 -16.27 -3.05
C PHE A 2 -13.81 -17.03 -3.29
N THR A 3 -12.68 -16.53 -2.81
CA THR A 3 -11.39 -17.23 -2.81
C THR A 3 -10.68 -17.03 -1.47
N TYR A 4 -10.09 -18.10 -0.99
CA TYR A 4 -9.19 -18.11 0.15
C TYR A 4 -7.82 -18.58 -0.30
N THR A 5 -6.78 -17.90 0.14
CA THR A 5 -5.39 -18.28 -0.12
C THR A 5 -4.65 -18.33 1.22
N ASP A 6 -4.06 -19.48 1.51
CA ASP A 6 -3.15 -19.69 2.63
C ASP A 6 -1.72 -19.77 2.11
N MET A 7 -0.84 -18.99 2.70
CA MET A 7 0.58 -18.96 2.39
C MET A 7 1.39 -19.11 3.68
N ARG A 8 2.21 -20.15 3.73
CA ARG A 8 3.15 -20.40 4.82
C ARG A 8 4.56 -20.50 4.24
N ASN A 9 5.46 -19.68 4.76
CA ASN A 9 6.84 -19.68 4.33
C ASN A 9 7.75 -19.88 5.55
N LYS A 10 8.74 -20.74 5.40
CA LYS A 10 9.88 -20.87 6.32
C LYS A 10 11.14 -20.47 5.56
N ASP A 11 11.91 -19.57 6.13
CA ASP A 11 13.18 -19.16 5.57
C ASP A 11 14.26 -20.22 5.83
N ILE A 12 15.37 -20.12 5.10
CA ILE A 12 16.60 -20.87 5.39
C ILE A 12 17.23 -20.41 6.72
N VAL A 13 17.00 -19.16 7.13
CA VAL A 13 17.42 -18.64 8.44
C VAL A 13 16.50 -19.22 9.51
N PRO A 14 17.06 -19.88 10.54
CA PRO A 14 16.26 -20.42 11.63
C PRO A 14 15.39 -19.34 12.30
N GLN A 15 14.24 -19.74 12.85
CA GLN A 15 13.27 -18.84 13.51
C GLN A 15 12.58 -17.82 12.59
N SER A 16 12.97 -17.71 11.31
CA SER A 16 12.33 -16.83 10.34
C SER A 16 11.18 -17.52 9.64
N ASN A 17 10.00 -16.95 9.71
CA ASN A 17 8.81 -17.49 9.05
C ASN A 17 7.77 -16.42 8.73
N MET A 18 6.89 -16.72 7.80
CA MET A 18 5.77 -15.88 7.40
C MET A 18 4.50 -16.72 7.27
N SER A 19 3.41 -16.20 7.77
CA SER A 19 2.06 -16.69 7.48
C SER A 19 1.24 -15.57 6.87
N ARG A 20 0.47 -15.87 5.82
CA ARG A 20 -0.44 -14.93 5.18
C ARG A 20 -1.71 -15.63 4.76
N ASP A 21 -2.84 -15.10 5.21
CA ASP A 21 -4.17 -15.53 4.86
C ASP A 21 -4.85 -14.41 4.05
N ILE A 22 -5.39 -14.74 2.89
CA ILE A 22 -6.04 -13.79 2.00
C ILE A 22 -7.45 -14.28 1.69
N PHE A 23 -8.45 -13.46 2.02
CA PHE A 23 -9.85 -13.68 1.71
C PHE A 23 -10.29 -12.68 0.66
N ASN A 24 -10.82 -13.15 -0.46
CA ASN A 24 -11.36 -12.30 -1.51
C ASN A 24 -12.82 -12.67 -1.74
N LEU A 25 -13.67 -11.66 -1.75
CA LEU A 25 -15.05 -11.73 -2.17
C LEU A 25 -15.26 -10.77 -3.33
N ARG A 26 -15.82 -11.26 -4.42
CA ARG A 26 -16.27 -10.42 -5.54
C ARG A 26 -17.62 -10.87 -6.01
N THR A 27 -18.52 -9.93 -6.20
CA THR A 27 -19.82 -10.15 -6.82
C THR A 27 -20.15 -9.02 -7.77
N ASN A 28 -20.82 -9.36 -8.85
CA ASN A 28 -21.46 -8.44 -9.76
C ASN A 28 -22.88 -8.94 -10.02
N THR A 29 -23.83 -8.05 -10.06
CA THR A 29 -25.24 -8.38 -10.31
C THR A 29 -25.96 -7.21 -10.93
N SER A 30 -27.01 -7.51 -11.70
CA SER A 30 -27.92 -6.52 -12.27
C SER A 30 -29.30 -6.68 -11.61
N LEU A 31 -29.77 -5.62 -11.02
CA LEU A 31 -31.08 -5.52 -10.34
C LEU A 31 -31.95 -4.53 -11.12
N GLY A 32 -32.62 -5.02 -12.15
CA GLY A 32 -33.40 -4.20 -13.06
C GLY A 32 -32.54 -3.17 -13.78
N LYS A 33 -32.67 -1.87 -13.45
CA LYS A 33 -31.89 -0.77 -14.03
C LYS A 33 -30.59 -0.48 -13.29
N VAL A 34 -30.26 -1.23 -12.24
CA VAL A 34 -29.08 -0.98 -11.42
C VAL A 34 -28.10 -2.14 -11.55
N ASP A 35 -26.89 -1.85 -11.99
CA ASP A 35 -25.76 -2.76 -12.01
C ASP A 35 -24.89 -2.51 -10.80
N VAL A 36 -24.58 -3.57 -10.04
CA VAL A 36 -23.76 -3.48 -8.83
C VAL A 36 -22.53 -4.36 -8.98
N ASP A 37 -21.35 -3.79 -8.76
CA ASP A 37 -20.08 -4.52 -8.62
C ASP A 37 -19.55 -4.26 -7.21
N PHE A 38 -19.21 -5.32 -6.52
CA PHE A 38 -18.72 -5.27 -5.16
C PHE A 38 -17.51 -6.18 -5.02
N SER A 39 -16.47 -5.68 -4.38
CA SER A 39 -15.31 -6.49 -4.00
C SER A 39 -14.82 -6.14 -2.59
N ALA A 40 -14.46 -7.17 -1.85
CA ALA A 40 -13.81 -7.07 -0.57
C ALA A 40 -12.61 -8.00 -0.53
N ASN A 41 -11.49 -7.50 -0.02
CA ASN A 41 -10.27 -8.25 0.22
C ASN A 41 -9.85 -8.04 1.67
N TYR A 42 -9.61 -9.12 2.37
CA TYR A 42 -8.98 -9.08 3.69
C TYR A 42 -7.70 -9.90 3.65
N THR A 43 -6.61 -9.28 4.08
CA THR A 43 -5.30 -9.92 4.20
C THR A 43 -4.82 -9.82 5.63
N ARG A 44 -4.53 -10.96 6.22
CA ARG A 44 -3.83 -11.07 7.50
C ARG A 44 -2.45 -11.66 7.26
N GLU A 45 -1.43 -10.99 7.76
CA GLU A 45 -0.04 -11.42 7.64
C GLU A 45 0.65 -11.35 9.00
N ALA A 46 1.43 -12.38 9.32
CA ALA A 46 2.36 -12.36 10.45
C ALA A 46 3.73 -12.82 9.96
N VAL A 47 4.76 -12.05 10.28
CA VAL A 47 6.15 -12.37 9.97
C VAL A 47 6.95 -12.35 11.26
N LYS A 48 7.74 -13.38 11.46
CA LYS A 48 8.67 -13.51 12.56
C LYS A 48 10.10 -13.51 12.02
N ASN A 49 10.95 -12.70 12.62
CA ASN A 49 12.39 -12.61 12.34
C ASN A 49 12.71 -12.48 10.86
N ARG A 50 12.13 -11.44 10.21
CA ARG A 50 12.49 -11.11 8.82
C ARG A 50 13.98 -10.81 8.75
N PRO A 51 14.74 -11.46 7.86
CA PRO A 51 16.17 -11.19 7.70
C PRO A 51 16.45 -9.72 7.41
N ALA A 52 17.39 -9.14 8.12
CA ALA A 52 17.86 -7.79 7.86
C ALA A 52 18.65 -7.73 6.54
N LEU A 53 18.59 -6.59 5.86
CA LEU A 53 19.21 -6.39 4.54
C LEU A 53 20.21 -5.22 4.56
N GLY A 54 21.00 -5.11 3.49
CA GLY A 54 21.96 -4.02 3.29
C GLY A 54 23.05 -4.01 4.37
N ASP A 55 23.39 -2.81 4.85
CA ASP A 55 24.47 -2.59 5.83
C ASP A 55 24.06 -2.79 7.30
N SER A 56 22.89 -3.37 7.54
CA SER A 56 22.48 -3.67 8.91
C SER A 56 23.51 -4.57 9.61
N LYS A 57 23.84 -4.27 10.86
CA LYS A 57 24.68 -5.12 11.71
C LYS A 57 24.08 -6.51 11.93
N SER A 58 22.76 -6.63 11.82
CA SER A 58 21.99 -7.88 11.91
C SER A 58 21.77 -8.58 10.57
N ASN A 59 22.45 -8.16 9.50
CA ASN A 59 22.38 -8.86 8.21
C ASN A 59 23.23 -10.12 8.25
N ILE A 60 22.59 -11.26 8.49
CA ILE A 60 23.23 -12.56 8.62
C ILE A 60 24.04 -12.92 7.38
N GLY A 61 23.52 -12.68 6.18
CA GLY A 61 24.21 -12.94 4.92
C GLY A 61 25.51 -12.14 4.80
N LYS A 62 25.43 -10.81 5.06
CA LYS A 62 26.61 -9.94 5.09
C LYS A 62 27.62 -10.42 6.14
N ASN A 63 27.17 -10.68 7.35
CA ASN A 63 28.05 -11.07 8.45
C ASN A 63 28.77 -12.39 8.18
N LEU A 64 28.10 -13.36 7.56
CA LEU A 64 28.74 -14.62 7.15
C LEU A 64 29.74 -14.43 5.99
N MET A 65 29.42 -13.55 5.03
CA MET A 65 30.33 -13.30 3.89
C MET A 65 31.58 -12.51 4.28
N THR A 66 31.49 -11.67 5.31
CA THR A 66 32.61 -10.86 5.80
C THR A 66 33.43 -11.57 6.88
N LEU A 67 32.97 -12.74 7.30
CA LEU A 67 33.68 -13.56 8.31
C LEU A 67 35.02 -14.07 7.75
N ALA A 68 36.09 -13.93 8.53
CA ALA A 68 37.36 -14.50 8.16
C ALA A 68 37.25 -16.02 8.08
N THR A 69 37.85 -16.63 7.04
CA THR A 69 37.81 -18.08 6.77
C THR A 69 38.50 -18.93 7.84
N THR A 70 39.23 -18.27 8.74
CA THR A 70 39.91 -18.91 9.89
C THR A 70 38.97 -19.19 11.06
N TYR A 71 37.74 -18.68 11.03
CA TYR A 71 36.77 -18.90 12.09
C TYR A 71 35.93 -20.15 11.85
N ASP A 72 35.85 -21.00 12.84
CA ASP A 72 35.05 -22.21 12.82
C ASP A 72 33.56 -21.88 13.15
N GLN A 73 32.63 -22.51 12.43
CA GLN A 73 31.18 -22.39 12.72
C GLN A 73 30.84 -22.88 14.12
N GLU A 74 31.51 -23.87 14.64
CA GLU A 74 31.30 -24.36 16.02
C GLU A 74 31.59 -23.26 17.05
N TRP A 75 32.61 -22.43 16.77
CA TRP A 75 32.87 -21.27 17.61
C TRP A 75 31.73 -20.25 17.60
N LEU A 76 31.11 -20.02 16.45
CA LEU A 76 29.98 -19.10 16.33
C LEU A 76 28.74 -19.54 17.13
N LYS A 77 28.59 -20.87 17.36
CA LYS A 77 27.51 -21.41 18.18
C LYS A 77 27.62 -20.99 19.65
N ASN A 78 28.82 -20.67 20.12
CA ASN A 78 29.06 -20.10 21.45
C ASN A 78 28.75 -18.60 21.43
N TYR A 79 27.54 -18.22 20.99
CA TYR A 79 27.12 -16.84 20.78
C TYR A 79 26.90 -16.04 22.08
N GLN A 80 26.96 -16.68 23.23
CA GLN A 80 26.86 -16.05 24.54
C GLN A 80 27.93 -16.59 25.50
N ASP A 81 28.37 -15.74 26.43
CA ASP A 81 29.26 -16.12 27.52
C ASP A 81 28.47 -16.72 28.71
N GLU A 82 29.20 -17.07 29.80
CA GLU A 82 28.62 -17.63 31.02
C GLU A 82 27.63 -16.67 31.70
N ASN A 83 27.75 -15.37 31.47
CA ASN A 83 26.87 -14.33 31.99
C ASN A 83 25.71 -13.98 31.05
N SER A 84 25.51 -14.79 30.01
CA SER A 84 24.53 -14.55 28.97
C SER A 84 24.73 -13.23 28.21
N ASN A 85 25.98 -12.74 28.13
CA ASN A 85 26.33 -11.62 27.27
C ASN A 85 26.69 -12.09 25.87
N TRP A 86 26.60 -11.17 24.92
CA TRP A 86 27.02 -11.41 23.55
C TRP A 86 28.48 -11.88 23.47
N ASN A 87 28.71 -12.95 22.73
CA ASN A 87 30.01 -13.44 22.38
C ASN A 87 30.16 -13.38 20.85
N GLY A 88 31.10 -12.61 20.37
CA GLY A 88 31.34 -12.41 18.95
C GLY A 88 32.72 -11.85 18.71
N MET A 89 33.16 -11.90 17.45
CA MET A 89 34.50 -11.56 17.03
C MET A 89 34.70 -10.10 16.72
N ASP A 90 33.65 -9.40 16.43
CA ASP A 90 33.68 -8.08 15.82
C ASP A 90 32.53 -7.22 16.38
N PRO A 91 32.85 -6.07 16.99
CA PRO A 91 31.81 -5.18 17.53
C PRO A 91 30.95 -4.49 16.45
N TYR A 92 31.34 -4.61 15.17
CA TYR A 92 30.60 -4.03 14.05
C TYR A 92 29.57 -4.97 13.44
N ASN A 93 29.71 -6.29 13.62
CA ASN A 93 28.83 -7.31 13.07
C ASN A 93 28.31 -8.22 14.17
N VAL A 94 27.00 -8.39 14.23
CA VAL A 94 26.38 -9.28 15.23
C VAL A 94 26.65 -10.73 14.84
N ASN A 95 27.03 -11.55 15.83
CA ASN A 95 27.11 -12.99 15.64
C ASN A 95 25.76 -13.51 15.12
N PRO A 96 25.72 -14.23 13.97
CA PRO A 96 24.47 -14.72 13.37
C PRO A 96 23.61 -15.55 14.31
N TYR A 97 24.21 -16.38 15.16
CA TYR A 97 23.46 -17.18 16.14
C TYR A 97 22.84 -16.30 17.25
N TRP A 98 23.56 -15.26 17.70
CA TRP A 98 23.00 -14.29 18.63
C TRP A 98 21.79 -13.60 18.04
N ASP A 99 21.89 -13.11 16.80
CA ASP A 99 20.80 -12.41 16.15
C ASP A 99 19.57 -13.29 15.95
N VAL A 100 19.75 -14.57 15.66
CA VAL A 100 18.67 -15.55 15.49
C VAL A 100 17.98 -15.93 16.80
N TYR A 101 18.76 -16.08 17.89
CA TYR A 101 18.23 -16.68 19.11
C TYR A 101 17.97 -15.69 20.26
N LYS A 102 18.60 -14.53 20.25
CA LYS A 102 18.45 -13.50 21.29
C LYS A 102 17.72 -12.25 20.81
N ASN A 103 17.91 -11.85 19.56
CA ASN A 103 17.18 -10.74 18.98
C ASN A 103 15.90 -11.22 18.30
N SER A 104 14.95 -10.32 18.12
CA SER A 104 13.77 -10.62 17.33
C SER A 104 13.21 -9.40 16.64
N ASN A 105 12.63 -9.59 15.45
CA ASN A 105 11.74 -8.62 14.86
C ASN A 105 10.47 -9.33 14.39
N ASN A 106 9.34 -8.82 14.80
CA ASN A 106 8.05 -9.41 14.51
C ASN A 106 7.14 -8.38 13.88
N SER A 107 6.37 -8.77 12.90
CA SER A 107 5.35 -7.88 12.34
C SER A 107 4.03 -8.60 12.16
N LYS A 108 2.94 -7.84 12.36
CA LYS A 108 1.58 -8.28 12.07
C LYS A 108 0.90 -7.23 11.23
N LYS A 109 0.19 -7.65 10.21
CA LYS A 109 -0.54 -6.78 9.30
C LYS A 109 -1.95 -7.32 9.11
N ASP A 110 -2.93 -6.45 9.35
CA ASP A 110 -4.31 -6.66 8.97
C ASP A 110 -4.68 -5.57 7.96
N GLN A 111 -5.06 -5.98 6.75
CA GLN A 111 -5.43 -5.08 5.68
C GLN A 111 -6.80 -5.46 5.13
N PHE A 112 -7.69 -4.49 5.13
CA PHE A 112 -9.01 -4.62 4.54
C PHE A 112 -9.15 -3.62 3.38
N ARG A 113 -9.52 -4.12 2.20
CA ARG A 113 -9.84 -3.32 1.01
C ARG A 113 -11.26 -3.61 0.60
N PHE A 114 -11.98 -2.58 0.34
CA PHE A 114 -13.37 -2.62 -0.07
C PHE A 114 -13.56 -1.71 -1.28
N ASN A 115 -14.27 -2.20 -2.31
CA ASN A 115 -14.71 -1.40 -3.43
C ASN A 115 -16.15 -1.76 -3.76
N GLY A 116 -17.00 -0.75 -3.86
CA GLY A 116 -18.37 -0.87 -4.31
C GLY A 116 -18.65 0.11 -5.44
N LYS A 117 -19.30 -0.34 -6.48
CA LYS A 117 -19.76 0.47 -7.60
C LYS A 117 -21.21 0.13 -7.91
N ALA A 118 -22.03 1.15 -8.02
CA ALA A 118 -23.41 1.01 -8.47
C ALA A 118 -23.62 1.91 -9.68
N ILE A 119 -24.19 1.38 -10.75
CA ILE A 119 -24.54 2.12 -11.96
C ILE A 119 -26.06 2.04 -12.12
N TRP A 120 -26.73 3.17 -12.01
CA TRP A 120 -28.14 3.28 -12.30
C TRP A 120 -28.34 3.74 -13.74
N ASN A 121 -28.86 2.85 -14.60
CA ASN A 121 -29.23 3.11 -15.98
C ASN A 121 -30.62 3.79 -15.99
N ILE A 122 -30.67 5.14 -15.90
CA ILE A 122 -31.91 5.92 -15.83
C ILE A 122 -32.68 5.74 -17.13
N ASN A 123 -31.99 5.93 -18.25
CA ASN A 123 -32.48 5.67 -19.60
C ASN A 123 -31.33 5.27 -20.53
N LYS A 124 -31.60 5.15 -21.85
CA LYS A 124 -30.59 4.77 -22.86
C LYS A 124 -29.42 5.76 -22.99
N HIS A 125 -29.60 7.01 -22.53
CA HIS A 125 -28.61 8.08 -22.71
C HIS A 125 -27.95 8.50 -21.38
N LEU A 126 -28.61 8.34 -20.26
CA LEU A 126 -28.17 8.87 -18.96
C LEU A 126 -27.96 7.74 -17.95
N LYS A 127 -26.78 7.71 -17.36
CA LYS A 127 -26.42 6.82 -16.24
C LYS A 127 -25.90 7.65 -15.06
N LEU A 128 -26.21 7.22 -13.85
CA LEU A 128 -25.56 7.68 -12.63
C LEU A 128 -24.69 6.54 -12.10
N GLN A 129 -23.43 6.85 -11.78
CA GLN A 129 -22.51 5.89 -11.17
C GLN A 129 -22.02 6.42 -9.84
N GLY A 130 -22.22 5.64 -8.78
CA GLY A 130 -21.61 5.85 -7.49
C GLY A 130 -20.50 4.82 -7.26
N THR A 131 -19.36 5.29 -6.77
CA THR A 131 -18.23 4.42 -6.38
C THR A 131 -17.80 4.75 -4.96
N ILE A 132 -17.60 3.72 -4.15
CA ILE A 132 -17.01 3.81 -2.82
C ILE A 132 -15.82 2.89 -2.73
N GLY A 133 -14.69 3.42 -2.28
CA GLY A 133 -13.48 2.66 -1.98
C GLY A 133 -13.04 2.92 -0.55
N ALA A 134 -12.58 1.88 0.13
CA ALA A 134 -11.95 1.99 1.44
C ALA A 134 -10.74 1.06 1.53
N GLU A 135 -9.66 1.55 2.10
CA GLU A 135 -8.52 0.76 2.52
C GLU A 135 -8.19 1.05 3.97
N LEU A 136 -8.24 0.00 4.79
CA LEU A 136 -7.90 0.05 6.21
C LEU A 136 -6.69 -0.86 6.40
N ASN A 137 -5.57 -0.30 6.84
CA ASN A 137 -4.35 -1.03 7.08
C ASN A 137 -3.89 -0.79 8.52
N TYR A 138 -3.77 -1.87 9.25
CA TYR A 138 -3.23 -1.90 10.60
C TYR A 138 -1.96 -2.73 10.59
N PHE A 139 -0.83 -2.12 10.93
CA PHE A 139 0.47 -2.75 10.93
C PHE A 139 1.15 -2.52 12.29
N ILE A 140 1.58 -3.61 12.90
CA ILE A 140 2.34 -3.62 14.14
C ILE A 140 3.73 -4.16 13.81
N PHE A 141 4.75 -3.48 14.27
CA PHE A 141 6.12 -3.93 14.18
C PHE A 141 6.78 -3.84 15.57
N GLU A 142 7.42 -4.93 15.97
CA GLU A 142 8.20 -5.05 17.18
C GLU A 142 9.63 -5.40 16.81
N ASP A 143 10.60 -4.64 17.30
CA ASP A 143 12.03 -4.91 17.16
C ASP A 143 12.69 -4.95 18.53
N PHE A 144 13.24 -6.10 18.89
CA PHE A 144 13.92 -6.34 20.16
C PHE A 144 15.38 -6.68 19.92
N LYS A 145 16.26 -6.02 20.67
CA LYS A 145 17.70 -6.34 20.74
C LYS A 145 18.04 -6.63 22.19
N ALA A 146 18.55 -7.81 22.41
CA ALA A 146 19.00 -8.25 23.73
C ALA A 146 20.15 -7.36 24.25
N PRO A 147 20.28 -7.17 25.58
CA PRO A 147 21.44 -6.48 26.14
C PRO A 147 22.75 -7.08 25.66
N THR A 148 23.78 -6.26 25.56
CA THR A 148 25.11 -6.55 25.02
C THR A 148 25.18 -6.77 23.51
N THR A 149 24.04 -6.72 22.77
CA THR A 149 24.09 -6.68 21.30
C THR A 149 24.88 -5.47 20.82
N PRO A 150 25.84 -5.60 19.90
CA PRO A 150 26.63 -4.48 19.36
C PRO A 150 25.79 -3.34 18.85
N GLY A 151 25.92 -2.15 19.48
CA GLY A 151 25.15 -0.95 19.22
C GLY A 151 23.82 -0.87 20.00
N TYR A 152 23.54 -1.86 20.86
CA TYR A 152 22.37 -1.92 21.75
C TYR A 152 22.77 -2.53 23.10
N GLU A 153 23.88 -2.05 23.68
CA GLU A 153 24.56 -2.66 24.82
C GLU A 153 23.67 -2.77 26.06
N ALA A 154 22.78 -1.78 26.22
CA ALA A 154 21.80 -1.77 27.32
C ALA A 154 20.47 -2.47 26.98
N GLY A 155 20.36 -3.08 25.79
CA GLY A 155 19.11 -3.64 25.28
C GLY A 155 18.20 -2.57 24.65
N TYR A 156 17.31 -3.02 23.79
CA TYR A 156 16.41 -2.14 23.03
C TYR A 156 15.10 -2.86 22.69
N LEU A 157 13.99 -2.17 22.82
CA LEU A 157 12.68 -2.62 22.36
C LEU A 157 11.96 -1.47 21.66
N GLN A 158 11.53 -1.68 20.43
CA GLN A 158 10.69 -0.75 19.71
C GLN A 158 9.36 -1.42 19.34
N ASN A 159 8.27 -0.78 19.74
CA ASN A 159 6.92 -1.14 19.33
C ASN A 159 6.34 -0.02 18.43
N SER A 160 6.11 -0.34 17.17
CA SER A 160 5.56 0.60 16.19
C SER A 160 4.17 0.16 15.76
N ASN A 161 3.21 1.07 15.86
CA ASN A 161 1.82 0.85 15.45
C ASN A 161 1.45 1.85 14.35
N PHE A 162 1.08 1.35 13.19
CA PHE A 162 0.68 2.13 12.04
C PHE A 162 -0.78 1.86 11.72
N ARG A 163 -1.59 2.91 11.67
CA ARG A 163 -3.00 2.86 11.27
C ARG A 163 -3.21 3.76 10.08
N ASN A 164 -3.38 3.18 8.91
CA ASN A 164 -3.64 3.92 7.68
C ASN A 164 -5.08 3.66 7.23
N ARG A 165 -5.84 4.72 7.03
CA ARG A 165 -7.22 4.67 6.57
C ARG A 165 -7.36 5.59 5.37
N MET A 166 -7.84 5.03 4.28
CA MET A 166 -8.09 5.73 3.03
C MET A 166 -9.54 5.50 2.62
N TYR A 167 -10.21 6.55 2.22
CA TYR A 167 -11.59 6.50 1.72
C TYR A 167 -11.68 7.30 0.44
N ASN A 168 -12.40 6.77 -0.52
CA ASN A 168 -12.69 7.41 -1.78
C ASN A 168 -14.19 7.27 -2.10
N PHE A 169 -14.86 8.39 -2.32
CA PHE A 169 -16.25 8.45 -2.71
C PHE A 169 -16.35 9.23 -4.01
N GLU A 170 -16.98 8.67 -5.01
CA GLU A 170 -17.15 9.30 -6.30
C GLU A 170 -18.59 9.16 -6.78
N LEU A 171 -19.12 10.22 -7.36
CA LEU A 171 -20.42 10.23 -8.03
C LEU A 171 -20.24 10.82 -9.44
N LEU A 172 -20.73 10.10 -10.45
CA LEU A 172 -20.66 10.48 -11.85
C LEU A 172 -22.05 10.49 -12.47
N ALA A 173 -22.34 11.52 -13.23
CA ALA A 173 -23.41 11.54 -14.22
C ALA A 173 -22.76 11.35 -15.61
N LEU A 174 -23.20 10.33 -16.32
CA LEU A 174 -22.68 9.94 -17.64
C LEU A 174 -23.81 10.09 -18.66
N TYR A 175 -23.60 10.93 -19.64
CA TYR A 175 -24.56 11.15 -20.72
C TYR A 175 -23.89 10.77 -22.04
N ASN A 176 -24.61 10.02 -22.88
CA ASN A 176 -24.20 9.70 -24.24
C ASN A 176 -25.39 9.78 -25.19
N ASN A 177 -25.18 10.34 -26.36
CA ASN A 177 -26.19 10.37 -27.42
C ASN A 177 -25.52 10.57 -28.78
N THR A 178 -26.22 10.13 -29.82
CA THR A 178 -25.84 10.36 -31.22
C THR A 178 -26.94 11.14 -31.90
N TRP A 179 -26.61 12.29 -32.51
CA TRP A 179 -27.51 13.14 -33.26
C TRP A 179 -27.00 13.25 -34.72
N GLY A 180 -27.60 12.47 -35.61
CA GLY A 180 -27.15 12.40 -36.99
C GLY A 180 -25.68 11.93 -37.05
N ASP A 181 -24.81 12.78 -37.60
CA ASP A 181 -23.37 12.51 -37.76
C ASP A 181 -22.53 12.82 -36.49
N PHE A 182 -23.17 13.31 -35.42
CA PHE A 182 -22.47 13.72 -34.17
C PHE A 182 -22.64 12.72 -33.07
N ASP A 183 -21.55 12.25 -32.50
CA ASP A 183 -21.50 11.50 -31.25
C ASP A 183 -21.16 12.47 -30.12
N PHE A 184 -21.96 12.50 -29.07
CA PHE A 184 -21.79 13.37 -27.90
C PHE A 184 -21.70 12.53 -26.64
N ASN A 185 -20.63 12.72 -25.88
CA ASN A 185 -20.43 12.11 -24.57
C ASN A 185 -20.12 13.22 -23.56
N ALA A 186 -20.81 13.23 -22.45
CA ALA A 186 -20.52 14.15 -21.35
C ALA A 186 -20.46 13.42 -20.02
N THR A 187 -19.54 13.83 -19.18
CA THR A 187 -19.36 13.34 -17.81
C THR A 187 -19.34 14.54 -16.87
N LEU A 188 -20.13 14.48 -15.81
CA LEU A 188 -20.03 15.39 -14.69
C LEU A 188 -19.81 14.56 -13.43
N GLY A 189 -18.83 14.93 -12.63
CA GLY A 189 -18.47 14.15 -11.46
C GLY A 189 -17.99 14.96 -10.27
N GLY A 190 -18.09 14.31 -9.12
CA GLY A 190 -17.49 14.80 -7.88
C GLY A 190 -16.86 13.65 -7.13
N ASN A 191 -15.76 13.96 -6.43
CA ASN A 191 -14.98 12.99 -5.67
C ASN A 191 -14.58 13.56 -4.33
N VAL A 192 -14.63 12.74 -3.29
CA VAL A 192 -14.07 13.05 -1.96
C VAL A 192 -13.07 11.97 -1.59
N TYR A 193 -11.81 12.36 -1.48
CA TYR A 193 -10.72 11.49 -1.08
C TYR A 193 -10.20 11.87 0.29
N LYS A 194 -10.09 10.90 1.21
CA LYS A 194 -9.63 11.12 2.58
C LYS A 194 -8.54 10.13 2.95
N ILE A 195 -7.47 10.64 3.57
CA ILE A 195 -6.42 9.85 4.21
C ILE A 195 -6.34 10.24 5.68
N ASN A 196 -6.19 9.24 6.53
CA ASN A 196 -5.89 9.41 7.95
C ASN A 196 -4.86 8.36 8.35
N ASN A 197 -3.62 8.81 8.55
CA ASN A 197 -2.51 7.99 8.99
C ASN A 197 -2.17 8.37 10.43
N GLN A 198 -2.02 7.36 11.27
CA GLN A 198 -1.56 7.50 12.64
C GLN A 198 -0.39 6.54 12.85
N THR A 199 0.70 7.06 13.41
CA THR A 199 1.87 6.29 13.79
C THR A 199 2.14 6.53 15.26
N THR A 200 2.31 5.44 16.01
CA THR A 200 2.76 5.49 17.41
C THR A 200 3.98 4.59 17.50
N VAL A 201 5.10 5.15 17.94
CA VAL A 201 6.35 4.44 18.17
C VAL A 201 6.66 4.56 19.65
N THR A 202 6.80 3.43 20.31
CA THR A 202 7.28 3.34 21.69
C THR A 202 8.65 2.69 21.64
N THR A 203 9.66 3.40 22.14
CA THR A 203 11.04 2.92 22.25
C THR A 203 11.41 2.79 23.72
N ALA A 204 11.97 1.64 24.08
CA ALA A 204 12.44 1.36 25.43
C ALA A 204 13.91 0.96 25.39
N GLN A 205 14.68 1.45 26.34
CA GLN A 205 16.12 1.22 26.50
C GLN A 205 16.45 0.95 27.98
N ASP A 206 17.64 0.45 28.22
CA ASP A 206 18.15 0.12 29.54
C ASP A 206 17.32 -1.00 30.22
N MET A 207 17.47 -2.22 29.68
CA MET A 207 16.75 -3.41 30.13
C MET A 207 17.24 -3.88 31.50
N GLN A 208 16.34 -3.87 32.49
CA GLN A 208 16.63 -4.26 33.87
C GLN A 208 16.31 -5.74 34.15
N ILE A 209 15.29 -6.27 33.47
CA ILE A 209 14.88 -7.67 33.67
C ILE A 209 15.19 -8.43 32.38
N ARG A 210 16.28 -9.17 32.37
CA ARG A 210 16.70 -9.98 31.21
C ARG A 210 15.69 -11.07 30.87
N ASP A 211 15.62 -11.43 29.60
CA ASP A 211 14.76 -12.49 29.05
C ASP A 211 13.24 -12.25 29.16
N VAL A 212 12.81 -11.08 29.64
CA VAL A 212 11.40 -10.65 29.66
C VAL A 212 11.21 -9.51 28.67
N VAL A 213 10.78 -9.82 27.45
CA VAL A 213 10.56 -8.83 26.38
C VAL A 213 9.23 -8.11 26.61
N ALA A 214 9.24 -7.11 27.47
CA ALA A 214 8.09 -6.26 27.78
C ALA A 214 8.56 -4.85 28.12
N LEU A 215 7.77 -3.83 27.84
CA LEU A 215 8.13 -2.42 28.12
C LEU A 215 8.46 -2.19 29.60
N MET A 216 7.79 -2.87 30.51
CA MET A 216 8.04 -2.78 31.95
C MET A 216 9.42 -3.32 32.38
N SER A 217 10.10 -4.05 31.53
CA SER A 217 11.45 -4.57 31.80
C SER A 217 12.55 -3.56 31.53
N PHE A 218 12.21 -2.37 31.03
CA PHE A 218 13.14 -1.31 30.68
C PHE A 218 12.98 -0.10 31.60
N ASN A 219 14.10 0.55 31.90
CA ASN A 219 14.13 1.71 32.78
C ASN A 219 13.75 3.01 32.05
N GLU A 220 14.11 3.11 30.76
CA GLU A 220 13.83 4.27 29.94
C GLU A 220 12.81 3.93 28.85
N THR A 221 11.75 4.74 28.76
CA THR A 221 10.72 4.58 27.73
C THR A 221 10.37 5.94 27.13
N SER A 222 10.39 6.02 25.80
CA SER A 222 9.93 7.18 25.06
C SER A 222 8.75 6.82 24.16
N LEU A 223 7.83 7.78 23.98
CA LEU A 223 6.66 7.64 23.13
C LEU A 223 6.64 8.77 22.10
N GLU A 224 6.63 8.40 20.82
CA GLU A 224 6.42 9.33 19.73
C GLU A 224 5.07 9.03 19.06
N GLN A 225 4.26 10.06 18.87
CA GLN A 225 2.98 9.93 18.20
C GLN A 225 2.88 10.95 17.08
N ASN A 226 2.58 10.47 15.88
CA ASN A 226 2.41 11.30 14.70
C ASN A 226 1.07 11.01 14.03
N SER A 227 0.42 12.05 13.49
CA SER A 227 -0.81 11.89 12.74
C SER A 227 -0.81 12.77 11.51
N TYR A 228 -1.22 12.20 10.38
CA TYR A 228 -1.38 12.90 9.11
C TYR A 228 -2.79 12.73 8.59
N ARG A 229 -3.47 13.85 8.30
CA ARG A 229 -4.81 13.85 7.72
C ARG A 229 -4.82 14.70 6.47
N LYS A 230 -5.44 14.17 5.42
CA LYS A 230 -5.64 14.89 4.16
C LYS A 230 -7.03 14.60 3.62
N GLN A 231 -7.67 15.64 3.11
CA GLN A 231 -8.89 15.53 2.34
C GLN A 231 -8.75 16.32 1.05
N ILE A 232 -9.19 15.73 -0.05
CA ILE A 232 -9.33 16.39 -1.35
C ILE A 232 -10.78 16.26 -1.76
N ASN A 233 -11.42 17.39 -2.05
CA ASN A 233 -12.74 17.47 -2.66
C ASN A 233 -12.54 17.90 -4.11
N SER A 234 -13.11 17.17 -5.04
CA SER A 234 -12.95 17.42 -6.47
C SER A 234 -14.29 17.50 -7.15
N VAL A 235 -14.41 18.43 -8.10
CA VAL A 235 -15.52 18.50 -9.05
C VAL A 235 -14.92 18.58 -10.45
N TYR A 236 -15.46 17.82 -11.37
CA TYR A 236 -14.92 17.76 -12.73
C TYR A 236 -16.01 17.48 -13.76
N GLY A 237 -15.76 17.97 -14.96
CA GLY A 237 -16.57 17.71 -16.14
C GLY A 237 -15.69 17.39 -17.34
N ALA A 238 -16.22 16.55 -18.21
CA ALA A 238 -15.59 16.20 -19.48
C ALA A 238 -16.66 16.15 -20.58
N VAL A 239 -16.31 16.63 -21.76
CA VAL A 239 -17.15 16.55 -22.96
C VAL A 239 -16.31 16.04 -24.10
N ASN A 240 -16.81 15.05 -24.80
CA ASN A 240 -16.26 14.53 -26.05
C ASN A 240 -17.31 14.67 -27.14
N VAL A 241 -16.91 15.24 -28.28
CA VAL A 241 -17.73 15.39 -29.46
C VAL A 241 -17.03 14.74 -30.65
N GLY A 242 -17.66 13.72 -31.26
CA GLY A 242 -17.23 13.08 -32.48
C GLY A 242 -18.08 13.54 -33.67
N TRP A 243 -17.48 13.77 -34.82
CA TRP A 243 -18.17 14.05 -36.06
C TRP A 243 -17.78 13.04 -37.14
N LYS A 244 -18.80 12.34 -37.65
CA LYS A 244 -18.66 11.31 -38.72
C LYS A 244 -17.59 10.25 -38.46
N HIS A 245 -17.28 10.00 -37.16
CA HIS A 245 -16.14 9.16 -36.75
C HIS A 245 -14.78 9.63 -37.30
N LEU A 246 -14.73 10.83 -37.88
CA LEU A 246 -13.58 11.42 -38.52
C LEU A 246 -12.82 12.38 -37.63
N VAL A 247 -13.53 13.25 -36.93
CA VAL A 247 -12.96 14.25 -36.01
C VAL A 247 -13.52 14.06 -34.64
N TYR A 248 -12.65 14.12 -33.62
CA TYR A 248 -13.03 14.11 -32.24
C TYR A 248 -12.41 15.28 -31.48
N LEU A 249 -13.18 15.93 -30.65
CA LEU A 249 -12.76 17.02 -29.78
C LEU A 249 -13.11 16.66 -28.36
N ASP A 250 -12.12 16.78 -27.44
CA ASP A 250 -12.27 16.55 -26.04
C ASP A 250 -11.96 17.82 -25.27
N ALA A 251 -12.79 18.12 -24.26
CA ALA A 251 -12.53 19.18 -23.30
C ALA A 251 -12.79 18.64 -21.90
N THR A 252 -11.87 18.92 -20.98
CA THR A 252 -12.04 18.59 -19.55
C THR A 252 -11.75 19.79 -18.67
N LEU A 253 -12.48 19.87 -17.58
CA LEU A 253 -12.24 20.84 -16.52
C LEU A 253 -12.34 20.14 -15.18
N ARG A 254 -11.32 20.32 -14.32
CA ARG A 254 -11.30 19.77 -12.97
C ARG A 254 -10.91 20.84 -11.96
N GLY A 255 -11.63 20.92 -10.86
CA GLY A 255 -11.29 21.72 -9.70
C GLY A 255 -11.06 20.82 -8.48
N ASP A 256 -9.92 20.97 -7.83
CA ASP A 256 -9.53 20.24 -6.62
C ASP A 256 -9.33 21.20 -5.46
N GLN A 257 -9.97 20.94 -4.33
CA GLN A 257 -9.75 21.61 -3.06
C GLN A 257 -9.01 20.67 -2.12
N SER A 258 -7.81 21.06 -1.67
CA SER A 258 -6.97 20.26 -0.76
C SER A 258 -6.90 20.88 0.64
N SER A 259 -7.16 20.06 1.67
CA SER A 259 -7.03 20.46 3.07
C SER A 259 -5.59 20.70 3.55
N THR A 260 -4.59 20.35 2.74
CA THR A 260 -3.17 20.52 3.08
C THR A 260 -2.61 21.85 2.61
N LEU A 261 -3.42 22.67 1.95
CA LEU A 261 -3.06 23.98 1.44
C LEU A 261 -3.69 25.09 2.26
N PRO A 262 -3.10 26.32 2.29
CA PRO A 262 -3.63 27.44 3.05
C PRO A 262 -5.05 27.81 2.63
N ILE A 263 -5.88 28.16 3.60
CA ILE A 263 -7.20 28.70 3.34
C ILE A 263 -7.11 29.93 2.44
N GLY A 264 -7.91 29.98 1.38
CA GLY A 264 -7.87 31.03 0.36
C GLY A 264 -7.05 30.68 -0.89
N ASN A 265 -6.08 29.74 -0.78
CA ASN A 265 -5.27 29.24 -1.89
C ASN A 265 -5.26 27.70 -1.94
N ASN A 266 -6.36 27.07 -1.63
CA ASN A 266 -6.49 25.62 -1.55
C ASN A 266 -7.30 24.99 -2.68
N VAL A 267 -7.67 25.78 -3.70
CA VAL A 267 -8.41 25.31 -4.89
C VAL A 267 -7.55 25.51 -6.12
N TYR A 268 -7.42 24.46 -6.92
CA TYR A 268 -6.70 24.46 -8.19
C TYR A 268 -7.61 23.95 -9.29
N VAL A 269 -7.50 24.59 -10.46
CA VAL A 269 -8.32 24.26 -11.64
C VAL A 269 -7.40 23.80 -12.78
N TYR A 270 -7.78 22.69 -13.40
CA TYR A 270 -7.01 22.01 -14.45
C TYR A 270 -7.88 21.87 -15.71
N PRO A 271 -7.77 22.79 -16.70
CA PRO A 271 -8.38 22.62 -18.00
C PRO A 271 -7.51 21.73 -18.90
N SER A 272 -8.14 20.94 -19.78
CA SER A 272 -7.48 20.20 -20.83
C SER A 272 -8.33 20.22 -22.10
N PHE A 273 -7.67 20.32 -23.25
CA PHE A 273 -8.30 20.23 -24.56
C PHE A 273 -7.48 19.30 -25.45
N SER A 274 -8.15 18.45 -26.21
CA SER A 274 -7.50 17.62 -27.21
C SER A 274 -8.35 17.48 -28.46
N GLY A 275 -7.71 17.21 -29.58
CA GLY A 275 -8.35 16.94 -30.87
C GLY A 275 -7.73 15.73 -31.54
N SER A 276 -8.53 14.92 -32.22
CA SER A 276 -8.09 13.75 -32.94
C SER A 276 -8.75 13.73 -34.33
N PHE A 277 -7.97 13.46 -35.36
CA PHE A 277 -8.43 13.31 -36.74
C PHE A 277 -8.11 11.91 -37.25
N VAL A 278 -9.15 11.15 -37.62
CA VAL A 278 -9.05 9.76 -38.07
C VAL A 278 -9.10 9.75 -39.62
N PHE A 279 -8.00 10.12 -40.26
CA PHE A 279 -7.95 10.27 -41.69
C PHE A 279 -8.23 8.97 -42.49
N SER A 280 -8.04 7.80 -41.87
CA SER A 280 -8.37 6.50 -42.48
C SER A 280 -9.86 6.33 -42.77
N GLU A 281 -10.75 7.10 -42.15
CA GLU A 281 -12.18 7.07 -42.40
C GLU A 281 -12.49 7.65 -43.81
N LEU A 282 -11.65 8.59 -44.29
CA LEU A 282 -11.74 9.14 -45.66
C LEU A 282 -11.27 8.14 -46.74
N LEU A 283 -10.46 7.15 -46.36
CA LEU A 283 -9.84 6.19 -47.24
C LEU A 283 -10.54 4.82 -47.27
N LYS A 284 -11.66 4.67 -46.53
CA LYS A 284 -12.40 3.41 -46.45
C LYS A 284 -12.89 2.84 -47.78
N GLN A 285 -12.98 3.65 -48.84
CA GLN A 285 -13.40 3.23 -50.18
C GLN A 285 -12.21 2.95 -51.09
N SER A 286 -10.98 3.05 -50.64
CA SER A 286 -9.80 2.80 -51.46
C SER A 286 -9.17 1.46 -51.11
N ASP A 287 -8.79 0.67 -52.13
CA ASP A 287 -8.04 -0.60 -52.00
C ASP A 287 -6.67 -0.45 -51.34
N LEU A 288 -6.28 0.79 -50.99
CA LEU A 288 -4.99 1.12 -50.37
C LEU A 288 -4.94 0.87 -48.86
N MET A 289 -6.11 0.70 -48.19
CA MET A 289 -6.17 0.51 -46.73
C MET A 289 -7.10 -0.66 -46.30
N PRO A 290 -6.76 -1.90 -46.70
CA PRO A 290 -7.60 -3.05 -46.35
C PRO A 290 -7.56 -3.45 -44.85
N TYR A 291 -6.58 -2.97 -44.10
CA TYR A 291 -6.32 -3.40 -42.73
C TYR A 291 -6.00 -2.24 -41.79
N GLY A 292 -6.92 -1.88 -40.88
CA GLY A 292 -6.68 -1.02 -39.74
C GLY A 292 -7.13 0.44 -39.88
N LYS A 293 -7.10 1.16 -38.74
CA LYS A 293 -7.38 2.60 -38.62
C LYS A 293 -6.12 3.34 -38.23
N PHE A 294 -5.83 4.45 -38.92
CA PHE A 294 -4.73 5.33 -38.60
C PHE A 294 -5.26 6.66 -38.04
N ARG A 295 -4.57 7.16 -37.00
CA ARG A 295 -4.91 8.41 -36.32
C ARG A 295 -3.73 9.36 -36.34
#